data_563fd17ec1924571c61a71644befc98b
#
_entry.id   563fd17ec1924571c61a71644befc98b
#
_cell.length_a   1.000
_cell.length_b   1.000
_cell.length_c   1.000
_cell.angle_alpha   90.00
_cell.angle_beta   90.00
_cell.angle_gamma   90.00
#
_symmetry.space_group_name_H-M   'P 1'
#
loop_
_entity.id
_entity.type
_entity.pdbx_description
1 polymer ?
#
loop_
_entity_poly.entity_id
_entity_poly.type
_entity_poly.pdbx_seq_one_letter_code
_entity_poly.pdbx_strand_id
1 'polypeptide(L)' 'MKVLTSFIALNTGEGERISFTYSEVGEDGTIISQNNKKNFLVLNKDLKNHISEIKKYIENTHLTE' A
#
# COMPACT_ATOMS: atom_id res chain seq x y z
N MET A 1 14.89 -11.01 5.67
CA MET A 1 14.54 -9.86 4.83
C MET A 1 13.04 -9.82 4.64
N LYS A 2 12.46 -8.64 4.79
CA LYS A 2 11.02 -8.46 4.58
C LYS A 2 10.76 -7.94 3.18
N VAL A 3 9.82 -8.54 2.49
CA VAL A 3 9.50 -8.19 1.11
C VAL A 3 8.03 -7.79 1.02
N LEU A 4 7.78 -6.58 0.53
CA LEU A 4 6.42 -6.10 0.32
C LEU A 4 5.77 -6.87 -0.83
N THR A 5 4.59 -7.45 -0.60
CA THR A 5 3.90 -8.24 -1.62
C THR A 5 2.67 -7.53 -2.17
N SER A 6 2.01 -6.69 -1.39
CA SER A 6 0.86 -5.92 -1.88
C SER A 6 0.57 -4.75 -0.95
N PHE A 7 -0.15 -3.78 -1.46
CA PHE A 7 -0.67 -2.70 -0.64
C PHE A 7 -1.95 -2.14 -1.22
N ILE A 8 -2.76 -1.56 -0.35
CA ILE A 8 -4.03 -0.93 -0.72
C ILE A 8 -4.10 0.43 -0.04
N ALA A 9 -4.48 1.44 -0.79
CA ALA A 9 -4.74 2.77 -0.23
C ALA A 9 -6.25 2.90 0.01
N LEU A 10 -6.62 3.16 1.25
CA LEU A 10 -8.02 3.26 1.65
C LEU A 10 -8.33 4.69 2.09
N ASN A 11 -9.46 5.19 1.67
CA ASN A 11 -9.96 6.48 2.13
C ASN A 11 -11.00 6.22 3.22
N THR A 12 -10.63 6.50 4.47
CA THR A 12 -11.49 6.27 5.62
C THR A 12 -12.00 7.60 6.16
N GLY A 13 -12.94 7.55 7.11
CA GLY A 13 -13.45 8.75 7.75
C GLY A 13 -12.39 9.52 8.54
N GLU A 14 -11.28 8.88 8.88
CA GLU A 14 -10.16 9.52 9.59
C GLU A 14 -9.10 10.08 8.63
N GLY A 15 -9.21 9.80 7.33
CA GLY A 15 -8.25 10.19 6.33
C GLY A 15 -7.80 9.00 5.50
N GLU A 16 -6.64 9.12 4.86
CA GLU A 16 -6.11 8.06 4.04
C GLU A 16 -5.28 7.09 4.87
N ARG A 17 -5.47 5.81 4.64
CA ARG A 17 -4.77 4.75 5.34
C ARG A 17 -4.24 3.74 4.33
N ILE A 18 -3.03 3.26 4.56
CA ILE A 18 -2.46 2.20 3.72
C ILE A 18 -2.43 0.92 4.52
N SER A 19 -3.00 -0.13 3.93
CA SER A 19 -2.91 -1.49 4.43
C SER A 19 -1.97 -2.26 3.49
N PHE A 20 -1.05 -3.01 4.03
CA PHE A 20 -0.08 -3.72 3.20
C PHE A 20 0.19 -5.11 3.75
N THR A 21 0.66 -5.98 2.86
CA THR A 21 1.09 -7.32 3.21
C THR A 21 2.56 -7.50 2.86
N TYR A 22 3.23 -8.34 3.62
CA TYR A 22 4.63 -8.63 3.37
C TYR A 22 4.95 -10.07 3.75
N SER A 23 6.07 -10.55 3.21
CA SER A 23 6.61 -11.87 3.54
C SER A 23 7.98 -11.69 4.16
N GLU A 24 8.37 -12.61 5.01
CA GLU A 24 9.72 -12.64 5.57
C GLU A 24 10.49 -13.80 4.96
N VAL A 25 11.64 -13.49 4.38
CA VAL A 25 12.47 -14.44 3.64
C VAL A 25 13.82 -14.55 4.31
N GLY A 26 14.29 -15.79 4.48
CA GLY A 26 15.60 -16.05 5.03
C GLY A 26 16.72 -15.80 4.02
N GLU A 27 17.95 -15.79 4.48
CA GLU A 27 19.12 -15.54 3.64
C GLU A 27 19.29 -16.56 2.53
N ASP A 28 18.81 -17.78 2.75
CA ASP A 28 18.89 -18.86 1.78
C ASP A 28 17.70 -18.88 0.80
N GLY A 29 16.83 -17.90 0.89
CA GLY A 29 15.64 -17.83 0.06
C GLY A 29 14.43 -18.57 0.63
N THR A 30 14.57 -19.17 1.81
CA THR A 30 13.46 -19.87 2.45
C THR A 30 12.41 -18.89 2.95
N ILE A 31 11.15 -19.17 2.72
CA ILE A 31 10.06 -18.34 3.23
C ILE A 31 9.84 -18.66 4.70
N ILE A 32 10.11 -17.67 5.58
CA ILE A 32 9.94 -17.82 7.03
C ILE A 32 8.48 -17.61 7.40
N SER A 33 7.86 -16.56 6.84
CA SER A 33 6.43 -16.29 7.04
C SER A 33 5.90 -15.52 5.84
N GLN A 34 4.60 -15.61 5.62
CA GLN A 34 3.96 -14.90 4.50
C GLN A 34 2.58 -14.40 4.89
N ASN A 35 2.05 -13.50 4.09
CA ASN A 35 0.74 -12.88 4.31
C ASN A 35 0.64 -12.12 5.63
N ASN A 36 1.75 -11.52 6.06
CA ASN A 36 1.74 -10.66 7.24
C ASN A 36 1.10 -9.32 6.87
N LYS A 37 0.12 -8.87 7.65
CA LYS A 37 -0.61 -7.63 7.38
C LYS A 37 -0.32 -6.57 8.41
N LYS A 38 -0.16 -5.33 7.94
CA LYS A 38 -0.07 -4.15 8.79
C LYS A 38 -0.76 -2.99 8.09
N ASN A 39 -1.07 -1.95 8.85
CA ASN A 39 -1.64 -0.74 8.26
C ASN A 39 -1.14 0.48 9.02
N PHE A 40 -1.25 1.65 8.40
CA PHE A 40 -0.88 2.90 9.02
C PHE A 40 -1.67 4.05 8.42
N LEU A 41 -1.83 5.12 9.20
CA LEU A 41 -2.47 6.34 8.74
C LEU A 41 -1.44 7.16 7.96
N VAL A 42 -1.84 7.69 6.82
CA VAL A 42 -0.93 8.46 5.96
C VAL A 42 -0.85 9.89 6.48
N LEU A 43 0.31 10.26 7.02
CA LEU A 43 0.57 11.60 7.53
C LEU A 43 1.64 12.34 6.73
N ASN A 44 2.43 11.62 5.93
CA ASN A 44 3.50 12.17 5.13
C ASN A 44 2.92 12.86 3.89
N LYS A 45 3.30 14.14 3.68
CA LYS A 45 2.77 14.93 2.56
C LYS A 45 3.17 14.38 1.20
N ASP A 46 4.40 13.91 1.06
CA ASP A 46 4.86 13.35 -0.21
C ASP A 46 4.09 12.08 -0.54
N LEU A 47 3.86 11.24 0.45
CA LEU A 47 3.09 10.02 0.25
C LEU A 47 1.65 10.34 -0.12
N LYS A 48 1.04 11.35 0.52
CA LYS A 48 -0.30 11.81 0.16
C LYS A 48 -0.37 12.26 -1.30
N ASN A 49 0.66 12.96 -1.77
CA ASN A 49 0.74 13.43 -3.15
C ASN A 49 0.81 12.26 -4.12
N HIS A 50 1.62 11.25 -3.82
CA HIS A 50 1.70 10.06 -4.66
C HIS A 50 0.37 9.32 -4.75
N ILE A 51 -0.32 9.17 -3.63
CA ILE A 51 -1.63 8.53 -3.60
C ILE A 51 -2.63 9.35 -4.42
N SER A 52 -2.60 10.67 -4.27
CA SER A 52 -3.49 11.57 -5.02
C SER A 52 -3.26 11.44 -6.52
N GLU A 53 -2.01 11.32 -6.96
CA GLU A 53 -1.69 11.15 -8.37
C GLU A 53 -2.22 9.83 -8.91
N ILE A 54 -2.11 8.76 -8.14
CA ILE A 54 -2.66 7.46 -8.53
C ILE A 54 -4.17 7.54 -8.66
N LYS A 55 -4.85 8.20 -7.71
CA LYS A 55 -6.29 8.40 -7.75
C LYS A 55 -6.71 9.15 -9.00
N LYS A 56 -6.01 10.24 -9.31
CA LYS A 56 -6.31 11.04 -10.50
C LYS A 56 -6.14 10.25 -11.78
N TYR A 57 -5.11 9.45 -11.85
CA TYR A 57 -4.88 8.61 -13.00
C TYR A 57 -6.05 7.63 -13.22
N ILE A 58 -6.48 6.99 -12.15
CA ILE A 58 -7.60 6.04 -12.22
C ILE A 58 -8.88 6.75 -12.63
N GLU A 59 -9.17 7.89 -12.02
CA GLU A 59 -10.37 8.66 -12.32
C GLU A 59 -10.39 9.12 -13.78
N ASN A 60 -9.24 9.57 -14.29
CA ASN A 60 -9.17 10.13 -15.65
C ASN A 60 -9.13 9.07 -16.75
N THR A 61 -8.70 7.85 -16.44
CA THR A 61 -8.53 6.81 -17.45
C THR A 61 -9.52 5.66 -17.32
N HIS A 62 -9.99 5.37 -16.12
CA HIS A 62 -10.83 4.20 -15.88
C HIS A 62 -12.23 4.52 -15.35
N LEU A 63 -12.45 5.71 -14.84
CA LEU A 63 -13.76 6.12 -14.31
C LEU A 63 -14.44 7.19 -15.17
N THR A 64 -13.92 7.47 -16.33
CA THR A 64 -14.55 8.37 -17.30
C THR A 64 -15.61 7.61 -18.07
N GLU A 65 -16.75 8.22 -18.26
CA GLU A 65 -17.83 7.64 -19.06
C GLU A 65 -17.98 8.34 -20.39
#